data_33b7b9ca16bca595e473a35d345bcc31
#
_entry.id   33b7b9ca16bca595e473a35d345bcc31
#
_cell.length_a   1.000
_cell.length_b   1.000
_cell.length_c   1.000
_cell.angle_alpha   90.00
_cell.angle_beta   90.00
_cell.angle_gamma   90.00
#
_symmetry.space_group_name_H-M   'P 1'
#
loop_
_entity.id
_entity.type
_entity.pdbx_description
1 polymer ?
#
loop_
_entity_poly.entity_id
_entity_poly.type
_entity_poly.pdbx_seq_one_letter_code
_entity_poly.pdbx_strand_id
1 'polypeptide(L)'
;MPLAYDPSRTALYHPERRDTLFVNGQTYSPLQLAVEAARLAYYRAEVSASERTRLTDALARVGFADLALFADSKSGAAGFAARRSTDGATLLSFRGTQPDNYEDLIADLRVNLVAWPESAGRVHDGFAVAVRALRPQILEWIAGAKPQLNKLILTGHSLGAAMATLAASIWRPAWLVTIGSPRTGTAAFVDTVNATYSMRLVDCCDAVTEVPPAIGGYVHIKDYKYLTRDAGIVENPEPAFVKSDRSQARADYLRQYSGQLERNVPVRGLADHAPINYARTMF
;
A
#
# COMPACT_ATOMS: atom_id res chain seq x y z
N MET A 1 -5.34 2.48 -23.09
CA MET A 1 -4.07 1.77 -23.34
C MET A 1 -3.55 1.29 -22.01
N PRO A 2 -2.99 0.08 -21.89
CA PRO A 2 -2.40 -0.39 -20.65
C PRO A 2 -1.30 0.56 -20.19
N LEU A 3 -1.16 0.73 -18.86
CA LEU A 3 -0.12 1.56 -18.29
C LEU A 3 1.26 0.95 -18.58
N ALA A 4 2.18 1.76 -19.09
CA ALA A 4 3.55 1.35 -19.30
C ALA A 4 4.30 1.23 -17.96
N TYR A 5 5.31 0.37 -17.93
CA TYR A 5 6.24 0.30 -16.81
C TYR A 5 7.02 1.62 -16.67
N ASP A 6 7.09 2.15 -15.46
CA ASP A 6 7.75 3.42 -15.18
C ASP A 6 8.95 3.22 -14.23
N PRO A 7 10.19 3.17 -14.74
CA PRO A 7 11.40 3.01 -13.94
C PRO A 7 11.88 4.31 -13.31
N SER A 8 11.18 5.42 -13.53
CA SER A 8 11.68 6.75 -13.21
C SER A 8 11.77 7.00 -11.69
N ARG A 9 12.74 7.81 -11.31
CA ARG A 9 12.85 8.34 -9.94
C ARG A 9 11.57 9.10 -9.54
N THR A 10 10.92 9.79 -10.48
CA THR A 10 9.65 10.49 -10.22
C THR A 10 8.55 9.52 -9.81
N ALA A 11 8.42 8.38 -10.47
CA ALA A 11 7.40 7.38 -10.13
C ALA A 11 7.56 6.85 -8.71
N LEU A 12 8.80 6.67 -8.24
CA LEU A 12 9.11 6.16 -6.91
C LEU A 12 9.04 7.25 -5.83
N TYR A 13 9.73 8.37 -6.04
CA TYR A 13 9.93 9.40 -5.01
C TYR A 13 8.82 10.47 -4.98
N HIS A 14 8.10 10.63 -6.09
CA HIS A 14 7.06 11.64 -6.27
C HIS A 14 5.77 11.08 -6.85
N PRO A 15 5.19 10.02 -6.24
CA PRO A 15 3.96 9.40 -6.74
C PRO A 15 2.77 10.37 -6.78
N GLU A 16 2.80 11.45 -5.96
CA GLU A 16 1.80 12.51 -5.93
C GLU A 16 1.73 13.33 -7.22
N ARG A 17 2.79 13.34 -8.03
CA ARG A 17 2.82 14.14 -9.28
C ARG A 17 1.99 13.54 -10.39
N ARG A 18 1.60 12.27 -10.28
CA ARG A 18 0.78 11.60 -11.29
C ARG A 18 -0.70 11.77 -10.99
N ASP A 19 -1.48 12.11 -12.01
CA ASP A 19 -2.93 12.23 -11.90
C ASP A 19 -3.61 10.90 -11.61
N THR A 20 -4.88 10.99 -11.16
CA THR A 20 -5.68 9.81 -10.88
C THR A 20 -5.96 8.97 -12.11
N LEU A 21 -6.00 7.66 -11.90
CA LEU A 21 -6.39 6.66 -12.91
C LEU A 21 -7.92 6.49 -12.97
N PHE A 22 -8.66 7.05 -12.02
CA PHE A 22 -10.12 7.00 -12.08
C PHE A 22 -10.68 7.84 -13.21
N VAL A 23 -11.59 7.26 -13.98
CA VAL A 23 -12.32 7.89 -15.08
C VAL A 23 -13.78 8.01 -14.70
N ASN A 24 -14.40 9.16 -14.98
CA ASN A 24 -15.80 9.39 -14.70
C ASN A 24 -16.72 8.34 -15.35
N GLY A 25 -17.64 7.80 -14.55
CA GLY A 25 -18.63 6.85 -15.05
C GLY A 25 -18.12 5.42 -15.24
N GLN A 26 -16.82 5.16 -14.97
CA GLN A 26 -16.28 3.81 -15.01
C GLN A 26 -16.47 3.11 -13.67
N THR A 27 -16.86 1.83 -13.72
CA THR A 27 -16.95 0.96 -12.55
C THR A 27 -15.62 0.26 -12.31
N TYR A 28 -15.18 0.22 -11.06
CA TYR A 28 -13.95 -0.42 -10.64
C TYR A 28 -14.20 -1.50 -9.60
N SER A 29 -13.46 -2.58 -9.68
CA SER A 29 -13.46 -3.64 -8.67
C SER A 29 -12.90 -3.13 -7.33
N PRO A 30 -13.21 -3.79 -6.20
CA PRO A 30 -12.60 -3.43 -4.91
C PRO A 30 -11.07 -3.42 -4.93
N LEU A 31 -10.45 -4.30 -5.73
CA LEU A 31 -8.99 -4.36 -5.90
C LEU A 31 -8.45 -3.11 -6.61
N GLN A 32 -9.07 -2.69 -7.71
CA GLN A 32 -8.70 -1.47 -8.42
C GLN A 32 -8.91 -0.21 -7.55
N LEU A 33 -10.06 -0.14 -6.84
CA LEU A 33 -10.32 0.95 -5.89
C LEU A 33 -9.22 1.03 -4.82
N ALA A 34 -8.80 -0.11 -4.26
CA ALA A 34 -7.77 -0.17 -3.24
C ALA A 34 -6.39 0.27 -3.77
N VAL A 35 -5.99 -0.22 -4.95
CA VAL A 35 -4.69 0.13 -5.58
C VAL A 35 -4.61 1.62 -5.84
N GLU A 36 -5.67 2.20 -6.42
CA GLU A 36 -5.67 3.62 -6.70
C GLU A 36 -5.78 4.46 -5.43
N ALA A 37 -6.60 4.07 -4.44
CA ALA A 37 -6.68 4.77 -3.17
C ALA A 37 -5.33 4.77 -2.41
N ALA A 38 -4.57 3.68 -2.46
CA ALA A 38 -3.24 3.62 -1.86
C ALA A 38 -2.24 4.57 -2.56
N ARG A 39 -2.38 4.76 -3.87
CA ARG A 39 -1.59 5.72 -4.64
C ARG A 39 -2.02 7.16 -4.36
N LEU A 40 -3.33 7.42 -4.30
CA LEU A 40 -3.87 8.75 -3.99
C LEU A 40 -3.55 9.23 -2.57
N ALA A 41 -3.25 8.33 -1.63
CA ALA A 41 -2.82 8.71 -0.28
C ALA A 41 -1.53 9.55 -0.26
N TYR A 42 -0.74 9.51 -1.34
CA TYR A 42 0.46 10.34 -1.49
C TYR A 42 0.19 11.81 -1.86
N TYR A 43 -1.03 12.20 -2.18
CA TYR A 43 -1.37 13.58 -2.53
C TYR A 43 -1.21 14.59 -1.37
N ARG A 44 -0.89 14.12 -0.16
CA ARG A 44 -0.64 14.98 1.01
C ARG A 44 -1.74 16.02 1.25
N ALA A 45 -2.98 15.59 1.10
CA ALA A 45 -4.18 16.43 1.24
C ALA A 45 -4.31 17.05 2.65
N GLU A 46 -3.60 16.53 3.64
CA GLU A 46 -3.56 17.03 5.01
C GLU A 46 -2.76 18.34 5.16
N VAL A 47 -1.84 18.63 4.23
CA VAL A 47 -0.98 19.82 4.30
C VAL A 47 -1.20 20.81 3.16
N SER A 48 -1.89 20.41 2.08
CA SER A 48 -2.08 21.24 0.87
C SER A 48 -3.54 21.28 0.45
N ALA A 49 -4.08 22.49 0.34
CA ALA A 49 -5.46 22.71 -0.14
C ALA A 49 -5.64 22.27 -1.60
N SER A 50 -4.65 22.50 -2.46
CA SER A 50 -4.67 22.05 -3.86
C SER A 50 -4.67 20.54 -3.96
N GLU A 51 -3.83 19.84 -3.16
CA GLU A 51 -3.79 18.39 -3.14
C GLU A 51 -5.08 17.79 -2.54
N ARG A 52 -5.70 18.48 -1.57
CA ARG A 52 -7.02 18.11 -1.06
C ARG A 52 -8.08 18.18 -2.16
N THR A 53 -8.10 19.25 -2.96
CA THR A 53 -9.00 19.37 -4.11
C THR A 53 -8.75 18.24 -5.11
N ARG A 54 -7.50 17.98 -5.47
CA ARG A 54 -7.15 16.87 -6.37
C ARG A 54 -7.64 15.52 -5.86
N LEU A 55 -7.47 15.24 -4.57
CA LEU A 55 -7.95 14.00 -3.96
C LEU A 55 -9.47 13.93 -3.99
N THR A 56 -10.17 15.01 -3.63
CA THR A 56 -11.63 15.08 -3.65
C THR A 56 -12.17 14.85 -5.06
N ASP A 57 -11.60 15.50 -6.07
CA ASP A 57 -12.01 15.37 -7.46
C ASP A 57 -11.74 13.95 -8.00
N ALA A 58 -10.62 13.34 -7.63
CA ALA A 58 -10.31 11.97 -7.99
C ALA A 58 -11.33 10.97 -7.43
N LEU A 59 -11.67 11.11 -6.15
CA LEU A 59 -12.62 10.24 -5.45
C LEU A 59 -14.06 10.45 -5.97
N ALA A 60 -14.43 11.69 -6.30
CA ALA A 60 -15.73 12.02 -6.87
C ALA A 60 -16.00 11.32 -8.21
N ARG A 61 -14.95 11.08 -9.03
CA ARG A 61 -15.08 10.35 -10.31
C ARG A 61 -15.68 8.95 -10.16
N VAL A 62 -15.49 8.34 -9.00
CA VAL A 62 -15.99 7.00 -8.66
C VAL A 62 -17.04 7.01 -7.55
N GLY A 63 -17.64 8.19 -7.30
CA GLY A 63 -18.77 8.39 -6.40
C GLY A 63 -18.46 8.43 -4.92
N PHE A 64 -17.17 8.49 -4.54
CA PHE A 64 -16.78 8.68 -3.14
C PHE A 64 -16.80 10.16 -2.76
N ALA A 65 -17.37 10.44 -1.58
CA ALA A 65 -17.46 11.76 -0.96
C ALA A 65 -17.12 11.65 0.54
N ASP A 66 -17.52 12.62 1.34
CA ASP A 66 -17.32 12.62 2.81
C ASP A 66 -15.85 12.33 3.18
N LEU A 67 -14.93 13.06 2.53
CA LEU A 67 -13.48 12.89 2.74
C LEU A 67 -13.10 13.29 4.18
N ALA A 68 -12.50 12.35 4.90
CA ALA A 68 -11.82 12.58 6.17
C ALA A 68 -10.30 12.40 5.99
N LEU A 69 -9.52 13.29 6.60
CA LEU A 69 -8.06 13.24 6.57
C LEU A 69 -7.53 12.97 7.96
N PHE A 70 -6.53 12.12 8.05
CA PHE A 70 -5.85 11.75 9.29
C PHE A 70 -4.37 12.02 9.15
N ALA A 71 -3.76 12.68 10.13
CA ALA A 71 -2.33 12.94 10.12
C ALA A 71 -1.77 13.13 11.53
N ASP A 72 -0.55 12.67 11.73
CA ASP A 72 0.23 12.94 12.93
C ASP A 72 1.63 13.41 12.54
N SER A 73 1.96 14.65 12.91
CA SER A 73 3.23 15.29 12.54
C SER A 73 4.45 14.68 13.23
N LYS A 74 4.26 14.01 14.37
CA LYS A 74 5.38 13.41 15.12
C LYS A 74 5.84 12.11 14.52
N SER A 75 4.92 11.24 14.13
CA SER A 75 5.23 9.96 13.49
C SER A 75 5.33 10.07 11.95
N GLY A 76 4.83 11.17 11.36
CA GLY A 76 4.69 11.32 9.91
C GLY A 76 3.59 10.44 9.29
N ALA A 77 2.85 9.70 10.13
CA ALA A 77 1.74 8.86 9.68
C ALA A 77 0.60 9.71 9.13
N ALA A 78 0.03 9.30 7.99
CA ALA A 78 -1.12 9.95 7.40
C ALA A 78 -1.99 8.96 6.62
N GLY A 79 -3.21 9.38 6.32
CA GLY A 79 -4.16 8.63 5.54
C GLY A 79 -5.45 9.38 5.32
N PHE A 80 -6.36 8.78 4.61
CA PHE A 80 -7.69 9.33 4.40
C PHE A 80 -8.77 8.27 4.44
N ALA A 81 -10.01 8.69 4.70
CA ALA A 81 -11.19 7.88 4.47
C ALA A 81 -12.18 8.64 3.59
N ALA A 82 -12.97 7.88 2.83
CA ALA A 82 -14.06 8.42 2.01
C ALA A 82 -15.18 7.39 1.89
N ARG A 83 -16.42 7.86 1.73
CA ARG A 83 -17.60 6.99 1.62
C ARG A 83 -18.33 7.21 0.30
N ARG A 84 -18.91 6.16 -0.22
CA ARG A 84 -19.81 6.17 -1.36
C ARG A 84 -21.23 5.91 -0.88
N SER A 85 -22.11 6.91 -1.03
CA SER A 85 -23.46 6.86 -0.50
C SER A 85 -24.38 5.85 -1.23
N THR A 86 -24.11 5.60 -2.51
CA THR A 86 -24.95 4.75 -3.36
C THR A 86 -25.02 3.28 -2.91
N ASP A 87 -23.92 2.76 -2.39
CA ASP A 87 -23.80 1.36 -1.96
C ASP A 87 -23.20 1.19 -0.56
N GLY A 88 -22.80 2.29 0.08
CA GLY A 88 -22.19 2.29 1.41
C GLY A 88 -20.70 1.83 1.42
N ALA A 89 -20.08 1.64 0.26
CA ALA A 89 -18.65 1.33 0.19
C ALA A 89 -17.85 2.43 0.88
N THR A 90 -16.83 2.01 1.62
CA THR A 90 -15.96 2.91 2.38
C THR A 90 -14.51 2.59 2.07
N LEU A 91 -13.71 3.59 1.80
CA LEU A 91 -12.25 3.51 1.67
C LEU A 91 -11.61 4.02 2.95
N LEU A 92 -10.59 3.31 3.43
CA LEU A 92 -9.63 3.82 4.42
C LEU A 92 -8.23 3.47 3.91
N SER A 93 -7.47 4.48 3.53
CA SER A 93 -6.17 4.32 2.91
C SER A 93 -5.08 5.00 3.73
N PHE A 94 -4.01 4.27 4.02
CA PHE A 94 -2.83 4.79 4.70
C PHE A 94 -1.74 5.12 3.71
N ARG A 95 -1.09 6.27 3.90
CA ARG A 95 0.06 6.69 3.12
C ARG A 95 1.32 5.92 3.54
N GLY A 96 2.13 5.54 2.56
CA GLY A 96 3.49 5.09 2.81
C GLY A 96 4.45 6.23 3.13
N THR A 97 5.65 5.89 3.54
CA THR A 97 6.74 6.87 3.71
C THR A 97 7.14 7.41 2.34
N GLN A 98 7.48 8.71 2.29
CA GLN A 98 8.17 9.34 1.16
C GLN A 98 9.59 9.69 1.62
N PRO A 99 10.51 8.72 1.60
CA PRO A 99 11.88 8.96 2.04
C PRO A 99 12.66 9.69 0.95
N ASP A 100 13.69 10.43 1.35
CA ASP A 100 14.67 10.97 0.42
C ASP A 100 15.52 9.84 -0.21
N ASN A 101 15.62 8.71 0.49
CA ASN A 101 16.33 7.50 0.06
C ASN A 101 15.60 6.22 0.52
N TYR A 102 15.13 5.41 -0.43
CA TYR A 102 14.49 4.12 -0.13
C TYR A 102 15.46 3.05 0.35
N GLU A 103 16.74 3.14 0.01
CA GLU A 103 17.76 2.21 0.50
C GLU A 103 17.93 2.37 2.01
N ASP A 104 17.94 3.60 2.50
CA ASP A 104 17.97 3.91 3.93
C ASP A 104 16.68 3.44 4.62
N LEU A 105 15.51 3.65 4.01
CA LEU A 105 14.24 3.14 4.53
C LEU A 105 14.28 1.62 4.71
N ILE A 106 14.77 0.87 3.71
CA ILE A 106 14.88 -0.59 3.78
C ILE A 106 15.87 -1.01 4.88
N ALA A 107 17.01 -0.31 4.99
CA ALA A 107 18.01 -0.58 6.02
C ALA A 107 17.51 -0.26 7.44
N ASP A 108 16.67 0.78 7.57
CA ASP A 108 16.13 1.24 8.85
C ASP A 108 14.90 0.42 9.33
N LEU A 109 14.37 -0.48 8.52
CA LEU A 109 13.36 -1.44 8.96
C LEU A 109 13.97 -2.43 9.97
N ARG A 110 14.25 -1.90 11.17
CA ARG A 110 14.86 -2.64 12.28
C ARG A 110 13.94 -3.77 12.73
N VAL A 111 14.54 -4.90 13.10
CA VAL A 111 13.84 -6.10 13.57
C VAL A 111 13.41 -5.91 15.03
N ASN A 112 12.60 -4.91 15.32
CA ASN A 112 12.08 -4.69 16.67
C ASN A 112 10.61 -5.05 16.76
N LEU A 113 10.30 -6.14 17.45
CA LEU A 113 8.95 -6.62 17.69
C LEU A 113 8.44 -6.18 19.04
N VAL A 114 7.28 -5.53 19.07
CA VAL A 114 6.55 -5.15 20.29
C VAL A 114 5.24 -5.93 20.41
N ALA A 115 4.74 -6.10 21.62
CA ALA A 115 3.43 -6.72 21.84
C ALA A 115 2.32 -5.90 21.17
N TRP A 116 1.34 -6.61 20.60
CA TRP A 116 0.16 -6.01 19.96
C TRP A 116 -1.12 -6.42 20.72
N PRO A 117 -1.41 -5.77 21.86
CA PRO A 117 -2.55 -6.12 22.71
C PRO A 117 -3.91 -5.83 22.06
N GLU A 118 -3.93 -5.06 20.97
CA GLU A 118 -5.13 -4.76 20.19
C GLU A 118 -5.73 -6.02 19.52
N SER A 119 -4.91 -7.04 19.29
CA SER A 119 -5.40 -8.37 18.87
C SER A 119 -4.58 -9.49 19.50
N ALA A 120 -3.46 -9.89 18.88
CA ALA A 120 -2.56 -10.90 19.42
C ALA A 120 -1.15 -10.78 18.83
N GLY A 121 -0.21 -11.51 19.40
CA GLY A 121 1.15 -11.62 18.88
C GLY A 121 2.00 -10.37 19.06
N ARG A 122 2.98 -10.23 18.17
CA ARG A 122 3.93 -9.10 18.17
C ARG A 122 4.04 -8.52 16.76
N VAL A 123 4.20 -7.21 16.66
CA VAL A 123 4.30 -6.46 15.41
C VAL A 123 5.54 -5.57 15.42
N HIS A 124 5.93 -5.09 14.25
CA HIS A 124 7.02 -4.12 14.13
C HIS A 124 6.68 -2.82 14.89
N ASP A 125 7.62 -2.35 15.71
CA ASP A 125 7.42 -1.19 16.60
C ASP A 125 7.02 0.07 15.83
N GLY A 126 7.75 0.42 14.79
CA GLY A 126 7.45 1.62 13.98
C GLY A 126 6.05 1.59 13.37
N PHE A 127 5.56 0.42 12.95
CA PHE A 127 4.21 0.29 12.41
C PHE A 127 3.15 0.43 13.52
N ALA A 128 3.42 -0.11 14.70
CA ALA A 128 2.56 0.05 15.88
C ALA A 128 2.44 1.53 16.27
N VAL A 129 3.56 2.24 16.33
CA VAL A 129 3.59 3.69 16.61
C VAL A 129 2.75 4.46 15.61
N ALA A 130 2.94 4.21 14.31
CA ALA A 130 2.21 4.91 13.26
C ALA A 130 0.69 4.69 13.32
N VAL A 131 0.23 3.43 13.52
CA VAL A 131 -1.20 3.13 13.64
C VAL A 131 -1.80 3.76 14.90
N ARG A 132 -1.10 3.65 16.05
CA ARG A 132 -1.57 4.23 17.32
C ARG A 132 -1.69 5.74 17.26
N ALA A 133 -0.81 6.42 16.52
CA ALA A 133 -0.86 7.87 16.34
C ALA A 133 -2.13 8.33 15.60
N LEU A 134 -2.60 7.57 14.60
CA LEU A 134 -3.81 7.93 13.85
C LEU A 134 -5.11 7.38 14.47
N ARG A 135 -5.01 6.37 15.32
CA ARG A 135 -6.17 5.65 15.87
C ARG A 135 -7.22 6.54 16.52
N PRO A 136 -6.88 7.57 17.34
CA PRO A 136 -7.88 8.45 17.94
C PRO A 136 -8.73 9.16 16.90
N GLN A 137 -8.11 9.75 15.87
CA GLN A 137 -8.79 10.46 14.79
C GLN A 137 -9.70 9.52 13.98
N ILE A 138 -9.23 8.30 13.69
CA ILE A 138 -10.00 7.30 12.95
C ILE A 138 -11.19 6.82 13.79
N LEU A 139 -11.05 6.61 15.10
CA LEU A 139 -12.15 6.23 15.99
C LEU A 139 -13.20 7.33 16.08
N GLU A 140 -12.81 8.59 16.17
CA GLU A 140 -13.71 9.75 16.14
C GLU A 140 -14.50 9.77 14.82
N TRP A 141 -13.80 9.59 13.69
CA TRP A 141 -14.47 9.51 12.39
C TRP A 141 -15.44 8.32 12.31
N ILE A 142 -15.06 7.13 12.78
CA ILE A 142 -15.94 5.95 12.81
C ILE A 142 -17.19 6.23 13.65
N ALA A 143 -17.04 6.87 14.80
CA ALA A 143 -18.18 7.21 15.68
C ALA A 143 -19.12 8.23 15.04
N GLY A 144 -18.61 9.22 14.33
CA GLY A 144 -19.39 10.24 13.63
C GLY A 144 -20.02 9.75 12.31
N ALA A 145 -19.20 9.19 11.45
CA ALA A 145 -19.62 8.77 10.11
C ALA A 145 -20.35 7.41 10.07
N LYS A 146 -20.16 6.57 11.09
CA LYS A 146 -20.77 5.22 11.22
C LYS A 146 -20.65 4.39 9.95
N PRO A 147 -19.45 4.19 9.40
CA PRO A 147 -19.25 3.43 8.18
C PRO A 147 -19.66 1.96 8.40
N GLN A 148 -20.14 1.33 7.34
CA GLN A 148 -20.40 -0.11 7.36
C GLN A 148 -19.07 -0.88 7.23
N LEU A 149 -18.55 -1.44 8.32
CA LEU A 149 -17.26 -2.16 8.31
C LEU A 149 -17.27 -3.38 7.38
N ASN A 150 -18.42 -4.00 7.17
CA ASN A 150 -18.61 -5.08 6.19
C ASN A 150 -18.58 -4.61 4.73
N LYS A 151 -18.37 -3.31 4.48
CA LYS A 151 -18.15 -2.69 3.17
C LYS A 151 -16.87 -1.84 3.14
N LEU A 152 -16.06 -1.93 4.19
CA LEU A 152 -14.80 -1.23 4.29
C LEU A 152 -13.74 -1.90 3.44
N ILE A 153 -13.11 -1.11 2.57
CA ILE A 153 -11.88 -1.44 1.86
C ILE A 153 -10.73 -0.73 2.58
N LEU A 154 -9.88 -1.51 3.20
CA LEU A 154 -8.71 -1.03 3.93
C LEU A 154 -7.47 -1.28 3.08
N THR A 155 -6.67 -0.26 2.85
CA THR A 155 -5.55 -0.33 1.92
C THR A 155 -4.39 0.58 2.31
N GLY A 156 -3.27 0.39 1.63
CA GLY A 156 -2.09 1.22 1.70
C GLY A 156 -0.95 0.64 0.89
N HIS A 157 0.06 1.46 0.64
CA HIS A 157 1.28 1.10 -0.05
C HIS A 157 2.48 1.21 0.89
N SER A 158 3.46 0.31 0.79
CA SER A 158 4.70 0.36 1.58
C SER A 158 4.41 0.34 3.10
N LEU A 159 4.91 1.30 3.89
CA LEU A 159 4.56 1.49 5.30
C LEU A 159 3.03 1.59 5.48
N GLY A 160 2.31 2.27 4.59
CA GLY A 160 0.85 2.36 4.66
C GLY A 160 0.16 1.00 4.54
N ALA A 161 0.73 0.06 3.78
CA ALA A 161 0.26 -1.32 3.69
C ALA A 161 0.46 -2.09 5.02
N ALA A 162 1.59 -1.86 5.69
CA ALA A 162 1.82 -2.40 7.02
C ALA A 162 0.81 -1.84 8.03
N MET A 163 0.57 -0.53 8.00
CA MET A 163 -0.45 0.13 8.84
C MET A 163 -1.85 -0.44 8.58
N ALA A 164 -2.22 -0.64 7.31
CA ALA A 164 -3.49 -1.26 6.94
C ALA A 164 -3.61 -2.69 7.50
N THR A 165 -2.52 -3.46 7.48
CA THR A 165 -2.51 -4.82 8.05
C THR A 165 -2.75 -4.79 9.56
N LEU A 166 -2.10 -3.89 10.30
CA LEU A 166 -2.34 -3.73 11.74
C LEU A 166 -3.77 -3.26 12.04
N ALA A 167 -4.25 -2.30 11.27
CA ALA A 167 -5.60 -1.77 11.38
C ALA A 167 -6.69 -2.83 11.11
N ALA A 168 -6.43 -3.77 10.17
CA ALA A 168 -7.35 -4.87 9.87
C ALA A 168 -7.54 -5.82 11.06
N SER A 169 -6.53 -6.00 11.91
CA SER A 169 -6.66 -6.81 13.14
C SER A 169 -7.59 -6.16 14.18
N ILE A 170 -7.83 -4.84 14.08
CA ILE A 170 -8.69 -4.08 14.98
C ILE A 170 -10.12 -3.98 14.42
N TRP A 171 -10.25 -3.53 13.16
CA TRP A 171 -11.55 -3.13 12.58
C TRP A 171 -12.18 -4.17 11.67
N ARG A 172 -11.48 -5.27 11.35
CA ARG A 172 -11.97 -6.40 10.54
C ARG A 172 -12.74 -5.94 9.30
N PRO A 173 -12.06 -5.30 8.32
CA PRO A 173 -12.70 -4.78 7.12
C PRO A 173 -13.25 -5.91 6.24
N ALA A 174 -14.14 -5.58 5.28
CA ALA A 174 -14.53 -6.53 4.23
C ALA A 174 -13.33 -6.92 3.35
N TRP A 175 -12.50 -5.94 3.02
CA TRP A 175 -11.35 -6.12 2.14
C TRP A 175 -10.11 -5.47 2.76
N LEU A 176 -9.06 -6.26 2.92
CA LEU A 176 -7.71 -5.78 3.14
C LEU A 176 -6.90 -5.98 1.87
N VAL A 177 -6.48 -4.89 1.22
CA VAL A 177 -5.61 -4.95 0.05
C VAL A 177 -4.32 -4.21 0.36
N THR A 178 -3.20 -4.91 0.36
CA THR A 178 -1.89 -4.33 0.66
C THR A 178 -0.98 -4.34 -0.57
N ILE A 179 -0.32 -3.23 -0.83
CA ILE A 179 0.50 -2.99 -2.02
C ILE A 179 1.95 -2.78 -1.58
N GLY A 180 2.87 -3.61 -2.03
CA GLY A 180 4.29 -3.51 -1.67
C GLY A 180 4.56 -3.58 -0.17
N SER A 181 3.78 -4.39 0.56
CA SER A 181 3.84 -4.44 2.03
C SER A 181 5.10 -5.14 2.54
N PRO A 182 5.82 -4.55 3.51
CA PRO A 182 6.80 -5.29 4.29
C PRO A 182 6.11 -6.34 5.17
N ARG A 183 6.89 -7.24 5.78
CA ARG A 183 6.38 -8.15 6.83
C ARG A 183 6.03 -7.36 8.07
N THR A 184 4.87 -7.65 8.66
CA THR A 184 4.30 -6.77 9.69
C THR A 184 4.47 -7.30 11.12
N GLY A 185 4.53 -8.62 11.29
CA GLY A 185 4.62 -9.20 12.63
C GLY A 185 4.74 -10.72 12.63
N THR A 186 4.50 -11.31 13.79
CA THR A 186 4.61 -12.76 14.03
C THR A 186 3.39 -13.52 13.50
N ALA A 187 3.50 -14.84 13.39
CA ALA A 187 2.42 -15.72 12.96
C ALA A 187 1.15 -15.53 13.81
N ALA A 188 1.29 -15.43 15.14
CA ALA A 188 0.15 -15.21 16.03
C ALA A 188 -0.59 -13.89 15.74
N PHE A 189 0.12 -12.85 15.29
CA PHE A 189 -0.51 -11.60 14.82
C PHE A 189 -1.19 -11.82 13.47
N VAL A 190 -0.48 -12.39 12.50
CA VAL A 190 -0.99 -12.57 11.13
C VAL A 190 -2.25 -13.45 11.10
N ASP A 191 -2.36 -14.43 11.99
CA ASP A 191 -3.55 -15.30 12.10
C ASP A 191 -4.80 -14.51 12.50
N THR A 192 -4.68 -13.39 13.22
CA THR A 192 -5.82 -12.51 13.52
C THR A 192 -6.31 -11.74 12.29
N VAL A 193 -5.42 -11.45 11.35
CA VAL A 193 -5.71 -10.72 10.11
C VAL A 193 -6.29 -11.65 9.04
N ASN A 194 -5.85 -12.89 8.99
CA ASN A 194 -6.30 -13.89 8.01
C ASN A 194 -7.80 -14.24 8.13
N ALA A 195 -8.49 -13.80 9.21
CA ALA A 195 -9.95 -13.93 9.35
C ALA A 195 -10.75 -13.01 8.42
N THR A 196 -10.09 -12.03 7.77
CA THR A 196 -10.68 -11.09 6.82
C THR A 196 -10.27 -11.47 5.41
N TYR A 197 -11.08 -11.15 4.39
CA TYR A 197 -10.61 -11.30 3.01
C TYR A 197 -9.41 -10.39 2.79
N SER A 198 -8.26 -10.99 2.60
CA SER A 198 -7.00 -10.26 2.47
C SER A 198 -6.29 -10.61 1.17
N MET A 199 -5.75 -9.59 0.52
CA MET A 199 -4.98 -9.72 -0.71
C MET A 199 -3.73 -8.87 -0.64
N ARG A 200 -2.59 -9.51 -0.73
CA ARG A 200 -1.28 -8.85 -0.78
C ARG A 200 -0.78 -8.82 -2.22
N LEU A 201 -0.52 -7.62 -2.75
CA LEU A 201 0.11 -7.44 -4.06
C LEU A 201 1.62 -7.34 -3.91
N VAL A 202 2.34 -8.09 -4.74
CA VAL A 202 3.81 -8.13 -4.78
C VAL A 202 4.25 -7.93 -6.22
N ASP A 203 4.82 -6.78 -6.55
CA ASP A 203 5.39 -6.58 -7.87
C ASP A 203 6.78 -7.22 -7.94
N CYS A 204 6.94 -8.04 -8.91
CA CYS A 204 8.10 -8.82 -9.34
C CYS A 204 9.31 -8.76 -8.36
N CYS A 205 10.15 -7.75 -8.50
CA CYS A 205 11.39 -7.61 -7.76
C CYS A 205 11.30 -6.68 -6.54
N ASP A 206 10.11 -6.16 -6.18
CA ASP A 206 9.96 -5.21 -5.09
C ASP A 206 10.67 -5.67 -3.80
N ALA A 207 11.74 -4.94 -3.44
CA ALA A 207 12.61 -5.29 -2.32
C ALA A 207 11.96 -5.05 -0.96
N VAL A 208 11.01 -4.11 -0.86
CA VAL A 208 10.31 -3.79 0.39
C VAL A 208 9.47 -4.98 0.86
N THR A 209 8.97 -5.79 -0.05
CA THR A 209 8.21 -6.99 0.30
C THR A 209 9.06 -8.09 0.97
N GLU A 210 10.38 -7.96 0.97
CA GLU A 210 11.28 -8.95 1.56
C GLU A 210 11.77 -8.55 2.96
N VAL A 211 11.45 -7.35 3.42
CA VAL A 211 11.87 -6.84 4.74
C VAL A 211 10.68 -6.70 5.71
N PRO A 212 10.94 -6.70 7.03
CA PRO A 212 12.10 -7.29 7.67
C PRO A 212 12.30 -8.75 7.26
N PRO A 213 13.53 -9.29 7.32
CA PRO A 213 13.75 -10.69 6.96
C PRO A 213 12.93 -11.64 7.85
N ALA A 214 12.60 -12.84 7.35
CA ALA A 214 11.83 -13.83 8.10
C ALA A 214 12.54 -14.31 9.37
N ILE A 215 13.85 -14.09 9.47
CA ILE A 215 14.66 -14.32 10.66
C ILE A 215 14.13 -13.41 11.78
N GLY A 216 13.79 -13.97 12.93
CA GLY A 216 13.19 -13.23 14.05
C GLY A 216 11.67 -13.35 14.13
N GLY A 217 11.07 -14.22 13.31
CA GLY A 217 9.66 -14.60 13.43
C GLY A 217 8.69 -13.70 12.66
N TYR A 218 9.17 -12.82 11.79
CA TYR A 218 8.32 -12.06 10.89
C TYR A 218 7.74 -12.94 9.78
N VAL A 219 6.45 -12.81 9.56
CA VAL A 219 5.73 -13.48 8.47
C VAL A 219 4.82 -12.51 7.71
N HIS A 220 4.41 -12.91 6.52
CA HIS A 220 3.38 -12.22 5.75
C HIS A 220 2.00 -12.81 6.02
N ILE A 221 0.94 -12.02 5.75
CA ILE A 221 -0.41 -12.58 5.52
C ILE A 221 -0.33 -13.57 4.33
N LYS A 222 -1.16 -14.63 4.37
CA LYS A 222 -0.94 -15.81 3.53
C LYS A 222 -1.08 -15.52 2.05
N ASP A 223 -2.25 -15.21 1.56
CA ASP A 223 -2.51 -15.15 0.13
C ASP A 223 -1.93 -13.91 -0.53
N TYR A 224 -1.34 -14.08 -1.72
CA TYR A 224 -0.82 -12.97 -2.49
C TYR A 224 -0.98 -13.15 -3.99
N LYS A 225 -1.09 -12.02 -4.69
CA LYS A 225 -0.99 -11.91 -6.14
C LYS A 225 0.39 -11.37 -6.49
N TYR A 226 1.13 -12.17 -7.22
CA TYR A 226 2.43 -11.81 -7.77
C TYR A 226 2.23 -11.17 -9.14
N LEU A 227 2.74 -9.96 -9.31
CA LEU A 227 2.73 -9.25 -10.58
C LEU A 227 4.03 -9.59 -11.31
N THR A 228 3.92 -10.25 -12.43
CA THR A 228 5.10 -10.70 -13.19
C THR A 228 5.80 -9.54 -13.90
N ARG A 229 7.05 -9.75 -14.31
CA ARG A 229 7.81 -8.79 -15.10
C ARG A 229 7.07 -8.27 -16.35
N ASP A 230 6.20 -9.09 -16.92
CA ASP A 230 5.44 -8.80 -18.14
C ASP A 230 4.00 -8.34 -17.85
N ALA A 231 3.74 -7.81 -16.63
CA ALA A 231 2.43 -7.34 -16.17
C ALA A 231 1.32 -8.41 -16.10
N GLY A 232 1.68 -9.69 -16.03
CA GLY A 232 0.75 -10.77 -15.69
C GLY A 232 0.49 -10.84 -14.18
N ILE A 233 -0.57 -11.53 -13.79
CA ILE A 233 -0.90 -11.79 -12.37
C ILE A 233 -0.93 -13.29 -12.15
N VAL A 234 -0.18 -13.76 -11.14
CA VAL A 234 -0.18 -15.15 -10.71
C VAL A 234 -0.51 -15.22 -9.22
N GLU A 235 -1.50 -16.02 -8.86
CA GLU A 235 -1.89 -16.21 -7.46
C GLU A 235 -1.00 -17.26 -6.81
N ASN A 236 -0.42 -16.95 -5.66
CA ASN A 236 0.41 -17.86 -4.85
C ASN A 236 1.40 -18.71 -5.70
N PRO A 237 2.24 -18.07 -6.55
CA PRO A 237 3.13 -18.82 -7.44
C PRO A 237 4.16 -19.65 -6.67
N GLU A 238 4.61 -20.71 -7.31
CA GLU A 238 5.70 -21.54 -6.80
C GLU A 238 7.01 -20.74 -6.67
N PRO A 239 7.79 -20.94 -5.61
CA PRO A 239 9.04 -20.19 -5.36
C PRO A 239 10.04 -20.25 -6.53
N ALA A 240 10.11 -21.39 -7.24
CA ALA A 240 10.98 -21.55 -8.39
C ALA A 240 10.58 -20.62 -9.56
N PHE A 241 9.28 -20.46 -9.81
CA PHE A 241 8.76 -19.52 -10.79
C PHE A 241 9.15 -18.08 -10.44
N VAL A 242 8.90 -17.65 -9.19
CA VAL A 242 9.23 -16.30 -8.71
C VAL A 242 10.73 -16.02 -8.85
N LYS A 243 11.58 -16.98 -8.48
CA LYS A 243 13.04 -16.84 -8.60
C LYS A 243 13.48 -16.66 -10.05
N SER A 244 12.91 -17.43 -10.97
CA SER A 244 13.22 -17.35 -12.41
C SER A 244 12.77 -16.01 -12.99
N ASP A 245 11.52 -15.61 -12.74
CA ASP A 245 10.95 -14.36 -13.23
C ASP A 245 11.74 -13.13 -12.74
N ARG A 246 12.08 -13.07 -11.46
CA ARG A 246 12.92 -12.03 -10.86
C ARG A 246 14.33 -11.97 -11.46
N SER A 247 14.94 -13.12 -11.71
CA SER A 247 16.28 -13.17 -12.31
C SER A 247 16.29 -12.54 -13.71
N GLN A 248 15.32 -12.93 -14.54
CA GLN A 248 15.16 -12.38 -15.87
C GLN A 248 14.81 -10.90 -15.83
N ALA A 249 13.89 -10.52 -14.96
CA ALA A 249 13.47 -9.14 -14.77
C ALA A 249 14.64 -8.20 -14.44
N ARG A 250 15.52 -8.61 -13.52
CA ARG A 250 16.72 -7.83 -13.15
C ARG A 250 17.70 -7.70 -14.31
N ALA A 251 17.92 -8.78 -15.06
CA ALA A 251 18.79 -8.76 -16.22
C ALA A 251 18.25 -7.84 -17.34
N ASP A 252 16.95 -7.89 -17.61
CA ASP A 252 16.28 -7.04 -18.58
C ASP A 252 16.35 -5.56 -18.18
N TYR A 253 16.11 -5.28 -16.90
CA TYR A 253 16.19 -3.93 -16.35
C TYR A 253 17.56 -3.29 -16.53
N LEU A 254 18.63 -4.02 -16.18
CA LEU A 254 20.00 -3.55 -16.34
C LEU A 254 20.31 -3.28 -17.82
N ARG A 255 19.90 -4.17 -18.73
CA ARG A 255 20.14 -3.96 -20.17
C ARG A 255 19.42 -2.71 -20.71
N GLN A 256 18.21 -2.44 -20.22
CA GLN A 256 17.37 -1.38 -20.77
C GLN A 256 17.64 -0.01 -20.14
N TYR A 257 17.96 0.05 -18.84
CA TYR A 257 17.92 1.30 -18.07
C TYR A 257 19.25 1.71 -17.43
N SER A 258 20.31 0.87 -17.47
CA SER A 258 21.60 1.19 -16.84
C SER A 258 22.29 2.45 -17.39
N GLY A 259 22.02 2.84 -18.64
CA GLY A 259 22.53 4.06 -19.24
C GLY A 259 21.81 5.35 -18.87
N GLN A 260 20.78 5.30 -18.01
CA GLN A 260 19.88 6.44 -17.71
C GLN A 260 19.67 6.64 -16.20
N LEU A 261 20.71 6.43 -15.39
CA LEU A 261 20.64 6.46 -13.93
C LEU A 261 20.26 7.84 -13.33
N GLU A 262 20.45 8.92 -14.07
CA GLU A 262 20.01 10.25 -13.63
C GLU A 262 18.48 10.37 -13.58
N ARG A 263 17.78 9.68 -14.47
CA ARG A 263 16.31 9.71 -14.58
C ARG A 263 15.64 8.52 -13.91
N ASN A 264 16.28 7.37 -13.99
CA ASN A 264 15.74 6.10 -13.54
C ASN A 264 16.29 5.68 -12.18
N VAL A 265 15.53 4.85 -11.50
CA VAL A 265 15.95 4.18 -10.28
C VAL A 265 17.08 3.19 -10.63
N PRO A 266 18.16 3.09 -9.82
CA PRO A 266 19.33 2.29 -10.22
C PRO A 266 19.07 0.78 -10.26
N VAL A 267 18.11 0.28 -9.50
CA VAL A 267 17.83 -1.16 -9.40
C VAL A 267 16.34 -1.44 -9.53
N ARG A 268 16.02 -2.53 -10.24
CA ARG A 268 14.63 -2.93 -10.46
C ARG A 268 13.86 -3.14 -9.16
N GLY A 269 14.52 -3.65 -8.12
CA GLY A 269 13.86 -3.90 -6.83
C GLY A 269 13.29 -2.66 -6.15
N LEU A 270 13.83 -1.48 -6.44
CA LEU A 270 13.26 -0.20 -6.01
C LEU A 270 12.25 0.35 -7.01
N ALA A 271 12.51 0.19 -8.33
CA ALA A 271 11.59 0.67 -9.36
C ALA A 271 10.23 -0.07 -9.28
N ASP A 272 10.24 -1.39 -9.03
CA ASP A 272 9.02 -2.17 -8.85
C ASP A 272 8.24 -1.77 -7.58
N HIS A 273 8.89 -1.07 -6.63
CA HIS A 273 8.20 -0.50 -5.46
C HIS A 273 7.37 0.75 -5.78
N ALA A 274 7.52 1.37 -6.95
CA ALA A 274 6.73 2.55 -7.29
C ALA A 274 5.23 2.20 -7.40
N PRO A 275 4.32 2.94 -6.73
CA PRO A 275 2.90 2.58 -6.68
C PRO A 275 2.23 2.48 -8.04
N ILE A 276 2.73 3.22 -9.05
CA ILE A 276 2.19 3.17 -10.41
C ILE A 276 2.49 1.84 -11.11
N ASN A 277 3.60 1.20 -10.79
CA ASN A 277 3.95 -0.09 -11.38
C ASN A 277 3.03 -1.21 -10.87
N TYR A 278 2.52 -1.10 -9.66
CA TYR A 278 1.43 -1.94 -9.17
C TYR A 278 0.11 -1.72 -9.90
N ALA A 279 -0.20 -0.47 -10.27
CA ALA A 279 -1.43 -0.15 -10.97
C ALA A 279 -1.46 -0.65 -12.41
N ARG A 280 -0.29 -0.78 -13.07
CA ARG A 280 -0.19 -1.14 -14.50
C ARG A 280 -0.83 -2.48 -14.87
N THR A 281 -0.96 -3.40 -13.91
CA THR A 281 -1.58 -4.71 -14.12
C THR A 281 -3.10 -4.68 -13.93
N MET A 282 -3.66 -3.56 -13.43
CA MET A 282 -5.05 -3.44 -13.02
C MET A 282 -5.84 -2.44 -13.88
N PHE A 283 -5.15 -1.47 -14.50
CA PHE A 283 -5.68 -0.40 -15.31
C PHE A 283 -5.08 -0.44 -16.73
#